data_2d745a78ec6a58e35869708b361bd11b
#
_entry.id   2d745a78ec6a58e35869708b361bd11b
#
_cell.length_a   1.000
_cell.length_b   1.000
_cell.length_c   1.000
_cell.angle_alpha   90.00
_cell.angle_beta   90.00
_cell.angle_gamma   90.00
#
_symmetry.space_group_name_H-M   'P 1'
#
loop_
_entity.id
_entity.type
_entity.pdbx_description
1 polymer ?
#
loop_
_entity_poly.entity_id
_entity_poly.type
_entity_poly.pdbx_seq_one_letter_code
_entity_poly.pdbx_strand_id
1 'polypeptide(L)'
;MQFDWSYFFSLFSLPDFWNACVTVVQLSALAWFIGMLLGFLLATAKLSQSPLLRIPAAVYIWFFRSIPLLVLVVFVYNLPQLFPGSGPILSNPFYSGLLALVVTEAAYMAEIHRGGLISVAKGQKEAGRALGVGLFGMQRLIVIPQAFRISLPTLINEYITVVKLTSLVSVISLTEILTVGQRLYATNFLVMETLAAVGVYYVLIVTVFGYFLQRLERYLDLNFRKPHTLDDATIARFKASAEALPDIARKATGNNTTPILQLNNIQKSYGTHKVLLGIDLNVDYGQVVSIIGPSGSGKTS
;
A
#
# COMPACT_ATOMS: atom_id res chain seq x y z
N MET A 1 8.53 -39.66 22.87
CA MET A 1 8.62 -38.52 23.80
C MET A 1 7.22 -37.94 23.95
N GLN A 2 6.75 -37.73 25.17
CA GLN A 2 5.47 -37.06 25.42
C GLN A 2 5.77 -35.57 25.53
N PHE A 3 4.91 -34.73 24.99
CA PHE A 3 5.02 -33.26 25.05
C PHE A 3 4.80 -32.78 26.51
N ASP A 4 5.74 -32.03 27.04
CA ASP A 4 5.65 -31.50 28.41
C ASP A 4 4.83 -30.19 28.45
N TRP A 5 3.54 -30.34 28.70
CA TRP A 5 2.60 -29.22 28.83
C TRP A 5 2.92 -28.29 30.00
N SER A 6 3.45 -28.83 31.10
CA SER A 6 3.79 -28.03 32.27
C SER A 6 4.93 -27.06 31.94
N TYR A 7 5.97 -27.58 31.32
CA TYR A 7 7.08 -26.77 30.85
C TYR A 7 6.61 -25.75 29.79
N PHE A 8 5.80 -26.16 28.80
CA PHE A 8 5.27 -25.27 27.78
C PHE A 8 4.57 -24.05 28.39
N PHE A 9 3.65 -24.26 29.34
CA PHE A 9 2.95 -23.14 29.98
C PHE A 9 3.85 -22.29 30.86
N SER A 10 4.89 -22.87 31.48
CA SER A 10 5.84 -22.11 32.29
C SER A 10 6.63 -21.08 31.50
N LEU A 11 6.86 -21.32 30.17
CA LEU A 11 7.57 -20.40 29.32
C LEU A 11 6.89 -19.02 29.18
N PHE A 12 5.57 -18.94 29.34
CA PHE A 12 4.83 -17.67 29.27
C PHE A 12 5.01 -16.79 30.50
N SER A 13 5.56 -17.34 31.57
CA SER A 13 5.90 -16.60 32.79
C SER A 13 7.32 -16.04 32.76
N LEU A 14 8.16 -16.42 31.78
CA LEU A 14 9.55 -16.01 31.72
C LEU A 14 9.68 -14.56 31.22
N PRO A 15 10.31 -13.64 32.03
CA PRO A 15 10.52 -12.27 31.61
C PRO A 15 11.34 -12.11 30.32
N ASP A 16 12.24 -13.05 30.05
CA ASP A 16 13.13 -13.01 28.87
C ASP A 16 12.35 -13.03 27.55
N PHE A 17 11.28 -13.82 27.47
CA PHE A 17 10.40 -13.82 26.30
C PHE A 17 9.67 -12.48 26.11
N TRP A 18 9.20 -11.87 27.21
CA TRP A 18 8.50 -10.58 27.12
C TRP A 18 9.45 -9.45 26.73
N ASN A 19 10.69 -9.45 27.25
CA ASN A 19 11.74 -8.52 26.82
C ASN A 19 12.10 -8.73 25.34
N ALA A 20 12.17 -9.97 24.90
CA ALA A 20 12.40 -10.30 23.50
C ALA A 20 11.24 -9.85 22.59
N CYS A 21 9.98 -9.94 23.06
CA CYS A 21 8.83 -9.38 22.35
C CYS A 21 8.98 -7.86 22.14
N VAL A 22 9.43 -7.13 23.16
CA VAL A 22 9.71 -5.69 23.04
C VAL A 22 10.78 -5.43 21.99
N THR A 23 11.87 -6.22 21.99
CA THR A 23 12.93 -6.12 20.97
C THR A 23 12.38 -6.35 19.56
N VAL A 24 11.57 -7.39 19.33
CA VAL A 24 10.93 -7.67 18.05
C VAL A 24 10.03 -6.53 17.61
N VAL A 25 9.20 -5.99 18.50
CA VAL A 25 8.31 -4.87 18.20
C VAL A 25 9.09 -3.61 17.84
N GLN A 26 10.12 -3.26 18.63
CA GLN A 26 10.97 -2.11 18.37
C GLN A 26 11.69 -2.23 17.02
N LEU A 27 12.31 -3.38 16.77
CA LEU A 27 13.07 -3.63 15.54
C LEU A 27 12.15 -3.58 14.30
N SER A 28 11.00 -4.28 14.37
CA SER A 28 10.06 -4.32 13.25
C SER A 28 9.40 -2.96 12.98
N ALA A 29 9.00 -2.24 14.03
CA ALA A 29 8.37 -0.93 13.88
C ALA A 29 9.35 0.11 13.28
N LEU A 30 10.59 0.14 13.76
CA LEU A 30 11.63 1.03 13.22
C LEU A 30 11.98 0.67 11.78
N ALA A 31 12.18 -0.62 11.48
CA ALA A 31 12.51 -1.07 10.14
C ALA A 31 11.38 -0.75 9.15
N TRP A 32 10.13 -1.00 9.54
CA TRP A 32 8.96 -0.72 8.72
C TRP A 32 8.77 0.78 8.49
N PHE A 33 8.86 1.61 9.55
CA PHE A 33 8.65 3.04 9.43
C PHE A 33 9.74 3.72 8.58
N ILE A 34 11.02 3.42 8.85
CA ILE A 34 12.14 3.98 8.09
C ILE A 34 12.12 3.44 6.65
N GLY A 35 11.87 2.14 6.48
CA GLY A 35 11.71 1.50 5.17
C GLY A 35 10.59 2.12 4.34
N MET A 36 9.45 2.45 4.97
CA MET A 36 8.32 3.13 4.31
C MET A 36 8.71 4.51 3.79
N LEU A 37 9.41 5.31 4.60
CA LEU A 37 9.85 6.66 4.19
C LEU A 37 10.88 6.59 3.06
N LEU A 38 11.90 5.75 3.20
CA LEU A 38 12.93 5.57 2.17
C LEU A 38 12.34 4.94 0.91
N GLY A 39 11.43 3.98 1.05
CA GLY A 39 10.71 3.35 -0.06
C GLY A 39 9.88 4.34 -0.86
N PHE A 40 9.22 5.30 -0.20
CA PHE A 40 8.50 6.37 -0.89
C PHE A 40 9.45 7.27 -1.71
N LEU A 41 10.61 7.63 -1.15
CA LEU A 41 11.63 8.40 -1.87
C LEU A 41 12.17 7.63 -3.09
N LEU A 42 12.47 6.35 -2.92
CA LEU A 42 12.93 5.48 -4.01
C LEU A 42 11.86 5.30 -5.09
N ALA A 43 10.58 5.15 -4.72
CA ALA A 43 9.47 5.05 -5.66
C ALA A 43 9.33 6.33 -6.51
N THR A 44 9.40 7.49 -5.88
CA THR A 44 9.33 8.78 -6.57
C THR A 44 10.55 9.01 -7.47
N ALA A 45 11.75 8.64 -7.01
CA ALA A 45 12.97 8.69 -7.82
C ALA A 45 12.89 7.75 -9.03
N LYS A 46 12.37 6.52 -8.86
CA LYS A 46 12.19 5.54 -9.95
C LYS A 46 11.16 5.99 -10.98
N LEU A 47 10.15 6.78 -10.59
CA LEU A 47 9.14 7.36 -11.49
C LEU A 47 9.57 8.68 -12.11
N SER A 48 10.73 9.21 -11.73
CA SER A 48 11.27 10.46 -12.29
C SER A 48 11.61 10.30 -13.77
N GLN A 49 11.42 11.40 -14.53
CA GLN A 49 11.89 11.49 -15.93
C GLN A 49 13.42 11.60 -16.03
N SER A 50 14.08 12.08 -14.95
CA SER A 50 15.53 12.22 -14.91
C SER A 50 16.22 10.86 -14.78
N PRO A 51 17.08 10.46 -15.73
CA PRO A 51 17.85 9.21 -15.64
C PRO A 51 18.76 9.17 -14.39
N LEU A 52 19.26 10.33 -13.92
CA LEU A 52 20.12 10.47 -12.76
C LEU A 52 19.45 10.03 -11.45
N LEU A 53 18.12 10.12 -11.36
CA LEU A 53 17.35 9.64 -10.21
C LEU A 53 16.80 8.23 -10.46
N ARG A 54 16.29 7.99 -11.66
CA ARG A 54 15.61 6.75 -12.02
C ARG A 54 16.54 5.54 -12.01
N ILE A 55 17.75 5.67 -12.60
CA ILE A 55 18.67 4.54 -12.75
C ILE A 55 19.20 4.08 -11.38
N PRO A 56 19.77 4.94 -10.52
CA PRO A 56 20.23 4.51 -9.19
C PRO A 56 19.11 3.90 -8.33
N ALA A 57 17.91 4.50 -8.35
CA ALA A 57 16.77 3.95 -7.62
C ALA A 57 16.37 2.56 -8.14
N ALA A 58 16.36 2.36 -9.47
CA ALA A 58 16.06 1.06 -10.06
C ALA A 58 17.11 0.00 -9.71
N VAL A 59 18.40 0.37 -9.75
CA VAL A 59 19.52 -0.52 -9.37
C VAL A 59 19.44 -0.89 -7.89
N TYR A 60 19.20 0.08 -7.01
CA TYR A 60 19.03 -0.17 -5.58
C TYR A 60 17.89 -1.17 -5.32
N ILE A 61 16.71 -0.92 -5.89
CA ILE A 61 15.53 -1.76 -5.70
C ILE A 61 15.78 -3.17 -6.23
N TRP A 62 16.37 -3.29 -7.42
CA TRP A 62 16.73 -4.59 -7.99
C TRP A 62 17.71 -5.36 -7.09
N PHE A 63 18.76 -4.69 -6.64
CA PHE A 63 19.84 -5.30 -5.85
C PHE A 63 19.33 -5.81 -4.50
N PHE A 64 18.70 -4.95 -3.68
CA PHE A 64 18.27 -5.33 -2.34
C PHE A 64 17.05 -6.28 -2.31
N ARG A 65 16.28 -6.36 -3.38
CA ARG A 65 15.25 -7.39 -3.51
C ARG A 65 15.80 -8.74 -3.97
N SER A 66 16.98 -8.78 -4.52
CA SER A 66 17.60 -10.02 -5.03
C SER A 66 18.47 -10.70 -3.99
N ILE A 67 18.94 -9.99 -2.96
CA ILE A 67 19.79 -10.57 -1.92
C ILE A 67 18.92 -11.22 -0.83
N PRO A 68 19.22 -12.46 -0.40
CA PRO A 68 18.58 -13.05 0.77
C PRO A 68 18.87 -12.23 2.04
N LEU A 69 17.82 -11.89 2.80
CA LEU A 69 17.96 -11.06 4.00
C LEU A 69 18.94 -11.67 5.02
N LEU A 70 18.94 -12.99 5.21
CA LEU A 70 19.86 -13.66 6.12
C LEU A 70 21.34 -13.34 5.77
N VAL A 71 21.68 -13.43 4.47
CA VAL A 71 23.04 -13.12 3.99
C VAL A 71 23.39 -11.67 4.27
N LEU A 72 22.44 -10.77 4.02
CA LEU A 72 22.63 -9.33 4.24
C LEU A 72 22.82 -9.00 5.73
N VAL A 73 22.06 -9.62 6.63
CA VAL A 73 22.20 -9.45 8.09
C VAL A 73 23.61 -9.83 8.55
N VAL A 74 24.09 -11.02 8.13
CA VAL A 74 25.44 -11.48 8.47
C VAL A 74 26.50 -10.56 7.86
N PHE A 75 26.32 -10.12 6.61
CA PHE A 75 27.25 -9.22 5.94
C PHE A 75 27.34 -7.86 6.65
N VAL A 76 26.21 -7.25 6.97
CA VAL A 76 26.17 -5.93 7.66
C VAL A 76 26.82 -6.01 9.05
N TYR A 77 26.57 -7.09 9.79
CA TYR A 77 27.19 -7.31 11.10
C TYR A 77 28.71 -7.43 11.04
N ASN A 78 29.25 -7.98 9.95
CA ASN A 78 30.68 -8.14 9.73
C ASN A 78 31.35 -6.96 8.97
N LEU A 79 30.59 -5.94 8.57
CA LEU A 79 31.15 -4.73 7.92
C LEU A 79 32.30 -4.06 8.69
N PRO A 80 32.31 -4.02 10.05
CA PRO A 80 33.43 -3.47 10.81
C PRO A 80 34.79 -4.11 10.51
N GLN A 81 34.83 -5.34 10.02
CA GLN A 81 36.07 -6.00 9.60
C GLN A 81 36.69 -5.35 8.34
N LEU A 82 35.84 -4.81 7.45
CA LEU A 82 36.25 -4.10 6.24
C LEU A 82 36.37 -2.58 6.48
N PHE A 83 35.48 -2.05 7.32
CA PHE A 83 35.37 -0.62 7.63
C PHE A 83 35.39 -0.40 9.15
N PRO A 84 36.55 -0.38 9.81
CA PRO A 84 36.65 -0.32 11.28
C PRO A 84 35.92 0.86 11.91
N GLY A 85 35.77 1.99 11.18
CA GLY A 85 35.01 3.14 11.64
C GLY A 85 33.51 2.90 11.84
N SER A 86 32.96 1.83 11.28
CA SER A 86 31.55 1.43 11.48
C SER A 86 31.34 0.61 12.77
N GLY A 87 32.44 0.16 13.41
CA GLY A 87 32.40 -0.70 14.60
C GLY A 87 31.55 -0.20 15.75
N PRO A 88 31.63 1.08 16.14
CA PRO A 88 30.83 1.61 17.25
C PRO A 88 29.32 1.42 17.11
N ILE A 89 28.83 1.33 15.87
CA ILE A 89 27.41 1.14 15.58
C ILE A 89 27.11 -0.32 15.18
N LEU A 90 27.82 -0.84 14.20
CA LEU A 90 27.49 -2.11 13.58
C LEU A 90 28.01 -3.37 14.34
N SER A 91 28.82 -3.20 15.38
CA SER A 91 29.12 -4.30 16.30
C SER A 91 27.95 -4.63 17.23
N ASN A 92 26.93 -3.77 17.31
CA ASN A 92 25.71 -4.06 18.04
C ASN A 92 24.70 -4.78 17.13
N PRO A 93 24.24 -6.01 17.50
CA PRO A 93 23.34 -6.81 16.68
C PRO A 93 22.01 -6.11 16.35
N PHE A 94 21.52 -5.24 17.23
CA PHE A 94 20.27 -4.49 16.99
C PHE A 94 20.42 -3.51 15.83
N TYR A 95 21.49 -2.71 15.80
CA TYR A 95 21.68 -1.73 14.74
C TYR A 95 22.06 -2.36 13.41
N SER A 96 22.81 -3.46 13.44
CA SER A 96 23.13 -4.22 12.22
C SER A 96 21.90 -4.89 11.63
N GLY A 97 21.07 -5.52 12.48
CA GLY A 97 19.79 -6.09 12.07
C GLY A 97 18.84 -5.01 11.56
N LEU A 98 18.75 -3.89 12.25
CA LEU A 98 17.92 -2.76 11.82
C LEU A 98 18.36 -2.23 10.44
N LEU A 99 19.65 -2.01 10.22
CA LEU A 99 20.15 -1.54 8.93
C LEU A 99 19.84 -2.52 7.81
N ALA A 100 20.10 -3.82 8.01
CA ALA A 100 19.81 -4.85 7.02
C ALA A 100 18.32 -4.92 6.67
N LEU A 101 17.44 -4.88 7.68
CA LEU A 101 16.00 -4.84 7.48
C LEU A 101 15.57 -3.55 6.74
N VAL A 102 16.03 -2.39 7.18
CA VAL A 102 15.65 -1.10 6.57
C VAL A 102 16.01 -1.04 5.09
N VAL A 103 17.22 -1.42 4.70
CA VAL A 103 17.62 -1.34 3.29
C VAL A 103 16.87 -2.33 2.40
N THR A 104 16.53 -3.50 2.95
CA THR A 104 15.70 -4.49 2.26
C THR A 104 14.26 -3.99 2.14
N GLU A 105 13.65 -3.58 3.26
CA GLU A 105 12.27 -3.11 3.29
C GLU A 105 12.05 -1.86 2.44
N ALA A 106 13.01 -0.94 2.42
CA ALA A 106 12.95 0.23 1.54
C ALA A 106 12.79 -0.17 0.06
N ALA A 107 13.44 -1.26 -0.38
CA ALA A 107 13.33 -1.74 -1.74
C ALA A 107 11.96 -2.39 -2.03
N TYR A 108 11.40 -3.17 -1.08
CA TYR A 108 10.06 -3.74 -1.21
C TYR A 108 8.98 -2.66 -1.17
N MET A 109 9.05 -1.76 -0.20
CA MET A 109 8.08 -0.66 -0.03
C MET A 109 8.14 0.35 -1.19
N ALA A 110 9.30 0.50 -1.84
CA ALA A 110 9.39 1.31 -3.06
C ALA A 110 8.47 0.79 -4.17
N GLU A 111 8.39 -0.52 -4.36
CA GLU A 111 7.48 -1.11 -5.37
C GLU A 111 6.01 -0.99 -4.96
N ILE A 112 5.71 -1.13 -3.66
CA ILE A 112 4.36 -0.92 -3.13
C ILE A 112 3.91 0.52 -3.38
N HIS A 113 4.72 1.50 -3.00
CA HIS A 113 4.44 2.92 -3.24
C HIS A 113 4.35 3.25 -4.74
N ARG A 114 5.25 2.68 -5.55
CA ARG A 114 5.19 2.86 -7.01
C ARG A 114 3.88 2.35 -7.59
N GLY A 115 3.42 1.18 -7.16
CA GLY A 115 2.12 0.63 -7.53
C GLY A 115 0.98 1.58 -7.20
N GLY A 116 0.95 2.11 -5.97
CA GLY A 116 -0.04 3.10 -5.54
C GLY A 116 -0.01 4.39 -6.35
N LEU A 117 1.18 4.95 -6.62
CA LEU A 117 1.34 6.18 -7.40
C LEU A 117 0.86 6.05 -8.85
N ILE A 118 1.06 4.87 -9.45
CA ILE A 118 0.61 4.59 -10.84
C ILE A 118 -0.90 4.33 -10.88
N SER A 119 -1.48 3.76 -9.83
CA SER A 119 -2.91 3.42 -9.77
C SER A 119 -3.82 4.63 -9.67
N VAL A 120 -3.31 5.83 -9.38
CA VAL A 120 -4.12 7.05 -9.37
C VAL A 120 -4.62 7.38 -10.77
N ALA A 121 -5.95 7.42 -10.93
CA ALA A 121 -6.60 7.60 -12.23
C ALA A 121 -6.14 8.87 -12.95
N LYS A 122 -5.87 8.77 -14.26
CA LYS A 122 -5.43 9.89 -15.09
C LYS A 122 -6.39 11.08 -15.03
N GLY A 123 -7.69 10.81 -15.03
CA GLY A 123 -8.74 11.84 -14.94
C GLY A 123 -8.63 12.73 -13.69
N GLN A 124 -8.12 12.22 -12.56
CA GLN A 124 -7.86 13.04 -11.37
C GLN A 124 -6.76 14.09 -11.63
N LYS A 125 -5.72 13.70 -12.35
CA LYS A 125 -4.64 14.61 -12.74
C LYS A 125 -5.10 15.62 -13.79
N GLU A 126 -5.94 15.20 -14.72
CA GLU A 126 -6.51 16.06 -15.77
C GLU A 126 -7.50 17.08 -15.17
N ALA A 127 -8.37 16.65 -14.30
CA ALA A 127 -9.30 17.54 -13.58
C ALA A 127 -8.53 18.59 -12.73
N GLY A 128 -7.49 18.16 -12.01
CA GLY A 128 -6.65 19.08 -11.24
C GLY A 128 -5.98 20.14 -12.13
N ARG A 129 -5.49 19.74 -13.31
CA ARG A 129 -4.90 20.69 -14.29
C ARG A 129 -5.94 21.67 -14.82
N ALA A 130 -7.15 21.21 -15.12
CA ALA A 130 -8.24 22.05 -15.57
C ALA A 130 -8.63 23.12 -14.54
N LEU A 131 -8.45 22.80 -13.25
CA LEU A 131 -8.66 23.75 -12.13
C LEU A 131 -7.42 24.64 -11.84
N GLY A 132 -6.37 24.58 -12.67
CA GLY A 132 -5.15 25.39 -12.50
C GLY A 132 -4.20 24.90 -11.40
N VAL A 133 -4.37 23.67 -10.89
CA VAL A 133 -3.48 23.12 -9.87
C VAL A 133 -2.09 22.85 -10.47
N GLY A 134 -1.07 23.53 -9.95
CA GLY A 134 0.31 23.36 -10.38
C GLY A 134 0.88 21.97 -10.02
N LEU A 135 2.02 21.61 -10.60
CA LEU A 135 2.63 20.27 -10.46
C LEU A 135 2.85 19.84 -9.00
N PHE A 136 3.36 20.72 -8.16
CA PHE A 136 3.58 20.44 -6.73
C PHE A 136 2.25 20.23 -5.97
N GLY A 137 1.27 21.10 -6.22
CA GLY A 137 -0.07 20.99 -5.65
C GLY A 137 -0.75 19.69 -6.10
N MET A 138 -0.57 19.31 -7.37
CA MET A 138 -1.06 18.04 -7.93
C MET A 138 -0.53 16.84 -7.14
N GLN A 139 0.77 16.79 -6.89
CA GLN A 139 1.37 15.69 -6.12
C GLN A 139 0.87 15.72 -4.67
N ARG A 140 0.96 16.85 -3.99
CA ARG A 140 0.68 16.97 -2.56
C ARG A 140 -0.81 16.78 -2.22
N LEU A 141 -1.71 17.35 -3.00
CA LEU A 141 -3.15 17.41 -2.66
C LEU A 141 -3.96 16.28 -3.31
N ILE A 142 -3.51 15.73 -4.45
CA ILE A 142 -4.29 14.78 -5.23
C ILE A 142 -3.61 13.41 -5.28
N VAL A 143 -2.37 13.35 -5.78
CA VAL A 143 -1.73 12.07 -6.11
C VAL A 143 -1.26 11.34 -4.85
N ILE A 144 -0.44 11.97 -4.00
CA ILE A 144 0.16 11.31 -2.84
C ILE A 144 -0.89 10.80 -1.85
N PRO A 145 -1.92 11.58 -1.46
CA PRO A 145 -2.93 11.09 -0.52
C PRO A 145 -3.73 9.90 -1.06
N GLN A 146 -4.04 9.89 -2.36
CA GLN A 146 -4.75 8.77 -2.98
C GLN A 146 -3.84 7.55 -3.12
N ALA A 147 -2.61 7.74 -3.61
CA ALA A 147 -1.62 6.67 -3.74
C ALA A 147 -1.34 5.98 -2.40
N PHE A 148 -1.17 6.76 -1.32
CA PHE A 148 -0.96 6.22 0.02
C PHE A 148 -2.13 5.36 0.49
N ARG A 149 -3.37 5.81 0.29
CA ARG A 149 -4.57 5.03 0.62
C ARG A 149 -4.65 3.71 -0.16
N ILE A 150 -4.31 3.74 -1.46
CA ILE A 150 -4.28 2.55 -2.30
C ILE A 150 -3.20 1.56 -1.82
N SER A 151 -2.04 2.07 -1.38
CA SER A 151 -0.92 1.25 -0.92
C SER A 151 -1.08 0.75 0.51
N LEU A 152 -1.91 1.39 1.34
CA LEU A 152 -2.00 1.16 2.78
C LEU A 152 -2.26 -0.32 3.16
N PRO A 153 -3.19 -1.05 2.54
CA PRO A 153 -3.41 -2.46 2.87
C PRO A 153 -2.16 -3.32 2.66
N THR A 154 -1.43 -3.06 1.58
CA THR A 154 -0.20 -3.78 1.27
C THR A 154 0.93 -3.40 2.24
N LEU A 155 1.05 -2.12 2.63
CA LEU A 155 2.03 -1.66 3.63
C LEU A 155 1.76 -2.28 5.01
N ILE A 156 0.50 -2.47 5.39
CA ILE A 156 0.11 -3.14 6.62
C ILE A 156 0.51 -4.62 6.58
N ASN A 157 0.26 -5.30 5.47
CA ASN A 157 0.69 -6.68 5.29
C ASN A 157 2.23 -6.83 5.32
N GLU A 158 2.95 -5.83 4.80
CA GLU A 158 4.41 -5.80 4.86
C GLU A 158 4.91 -5.68 6.31
N TYR A 159 4.25 -4.91 7.18
CA TYR A 159 4.60 -4.89 8.60
C TYR A 159 4.54 -6.29 9.25
N ILE A 160 3.49 -7.06 8.95
CA ILE A 160 3.35 -8.44 9.44
C ILE A 160 4.52 -9.32 8.93
N THR A 161 4.96 -9.09 7.71
CA THR A 161 6.13 -9.77 7.13
C THR A 161 7.40 -9.38 7.87
N VAL A 162 7.63 -8.09 8.11
CA VAL A 162 8.81 -7.58 8.83
C VAL A 162 8.90 -8.18 10.24
N VAL A 163 7.78 -8.26 10.99
CA VAL A 163 7.74 -8.91 12.31
C VAL A 163 8.31 -10.34 12.25
N LYS A 164 7.94 -11.12 11.23
CA LYS A 164 8.47 -12.48 11.07
C LYS A 164 9.94 -12.51 10.66
N LEU A 165 10.36 -11.55 9.83
CA LEU A 165 11.74 -11.43 9.36
C LEU A 165 12.73 -11.04 10.47
N THR A 166 12.26 -10.47 11.60
CA THR A 166 13.14 -10.20 12.75
C THR A 166 13.78 -11.46 13.31
N SER A 167 13.14 -12.62 13.16
CA SER A 167 13.72 -13.92 13.58
C SER A 167 15.03 -14.26 12.87
N LEU A 168 15.26 -13.75 11.65
CA LEU A 168 16.52 -13.96 10.94
C LEU A 168 17.70 -13.22 11.58
N VAL A 169 17.44 -12.19 12.41
CA VAL A 169 18.47 -11.44 13.12
C VAL A 169 19.05 -12.25 14.29
N SER A 170 18.39 -13.35 14.69
CA SER A 170 18.93 -14.31 15.66
C SER A 170 20.32 -14.84 15.27
N VAL A 171 20.60 -14.95 13.97
CA VAL A 171 21.89 -15.47 13.47
C VAL A 171 23.09 -14.65 13.92
N ILE A 172 22.90 -13.35 14.19
CA ILE A 172 23.95 -12.47 14.74
C ILE A 172 23.79 -12.26 16.26
N SER A 173 23.14 -13.22 16.94
CA SER A 173 22.96 -13.26 18.40
C SER A 173 22.16 -12.11 19.01
N LEU A 174 21.30 -11.44 18.23
CA LEU A 174 20.30 -10.52 18.80
C LEU A 174 19.39 -11.30 19.75
N THR A 175 19.22 -10.81 20.97
CA THR A 175 18.29 -11.41 21.93
C THR A 175 16.86 -11.03 21.55
N GLU A 176 16.24 -11.85 20.71
CA GLU A 176 14.86 -11.81 20.29
C GLU A 176 14.18 -13.15 20.60
N ILE A 177 12.90 -13.32 20.27
CA ILE A 177 12.09 -14.46 20.72
C ILE A 177 12.71 -15.82 20.32
N LEU A 178 13.17 -15.97 19.08
CA LEU A 178 13.77 -17.20 18.61
C LEU A 178 15.11 -17.47 19.32
N THR A 179 15.93 -16.44 19.53
CA THR A 179 17.21 -16.56 20.27
C THR A 179 17.00 -16.99 21.71
N VAL A 180 15.99 -16.48 22.41
CA VAL A 180 15.62 -16.93 23.76
C VAL A 180 15.24 -18.41 23.73
N GLY A 181 14.39 -18.82 22.79
CA GLY A 181 14.02 -20.21 22.60
C GLY A 181 15.25 -21.10 22.33
N GLN A 182 16.15 -20.69 21.43
CA GLN A 182 17.37 -21.42 21.09
C GLN A 182 18.25 -21.66 22.31
N ARG A 183 18.44 -20.66 23.17
CA ARG A 183 19.21 -20.79 24.41
C ARG A 183 18.58 -21.79 25.38
N LEU A 184 17.25 -21.79 25.51
CA LEU A 184 16.55 -22.70 26.42
C LEU A 184 16.62 -24.15 25.93
N TYR A 185 16.27 -24.44 24.67
CA TYR A 185 16.27 -25.82 24.22
C TYR A 185 17.69 -26.38 24.01
N ALA A 186 18.71 -25.53 23.85
CA ALA A 186 20.10 -25.97 23.84
C ALA A 186 20.57 -26.52 25.22
N THR A 187 19.90 -26.16 26.31
CA THR A 187 20.25 -26.60 27.67
C THR A 187 19.38 -27.76 28.17
N ASN A 188 18.10 -27.80 27.83
CA ASN A 188 17.14 -28.78 28.37
C ASN A 188 16.63 -29.80 27.32
N PHE A 189 16.97 -29.62 26.04
CA PHE A 189 16.59 -30.47 24.92
C PHE A 189 15.08 -30.56 24.66
N LEU A 190 14.26 -29.71 25.29
CA LEU A 190 12.79 -29.61 25.08
C LEU A 190 12.51 -28.70 23.87
N VAL A 191 12.90 -29.17 22.68
CA VAL A 191 12.89 -28.39 21.43
C VAL A 191 11.47 -28.08 20.99
N MET A 192 10.58 -29.09 20.98
CA MET A 192 9.24 -28.94 20.42
C MET A 192 8.38 -28.02 21.26
N GLU A 193 8.43 -28.15 22.58
CA GLU A 193 7.71 -27.31 23.53
C GLU A 193 8.16 -25.84 23.43
N THR A 194 9.48 -25.64 23.35
CA THR A 194 10.05 -24.29 23.26
C THR A 194 9.74 -23.64 21.92
N LEU A 195 9.87 -24.35 20.79
CA LEU A 195 9.53 -23.80 19.48
C LEU A 195 8.04 -23.54 19.33
N ALA A 196 7.18 -24.38 19.93
CA ALA A 196 5.74 -24.12 19.97
C ALA A 196 5.45 -22.80 20.73
N ALA A 197 6.10 -22.57 21.88
CA ALA A 197 5.95 -21.32 22.62
C ALA A 197 6.46 -20.11 21.82
N VAL A 198 7.63 -20.21 21.17
CA VAL A 198 8.15 -19.19 20.25
C VAL A 198 7.12 -18.86 19.18
N GLY A 199 6.51 -19.87 18.54
CA GLY A 199 5.44 -19.68 17.56
C GLY A 199 4.24 -18.93 18.11
N VAL A 200 3.80 -19.26 19.33
CA VAL A 200 2.67 -18.57 20.00
C VAL A 200 3.01 -17.10 20.25
N TYR A 201 4.21 -16.76 20.69
CA TYR A 201 4.64 -15.37 20.89
C TYR A 201 4.59 -14.57 19.60
N TYR A 202 5.09 -15.12 18.46
CA TYR A 202 4.99 -14.45 17.17
C TYR A 202 3.55 -14.28 16.71
N VAL A 203 2.71 -15.31 16.86
CA VAL A 203 1.27 -15.23 16.55
C VAL A 203 0.59 -14.15 17.37
N LEU A 204 0.91 -14.04 18.66
CA LEU A 204 0.37 -13.02 19.56
C LEU A 204 0.74 -11.61 19.05
N ILE A 205 2.03 -11.34 18.76
CA ILE A 205 2.48 -10.05 18.25
C ILE A 205 1.76 -9.73 16.94
N VAL A 206 1.78 -10.64 15.98
CA VAL A 206 1.14 -10.45 14.66
C VAL A 206 -0.36 -10.20 14.80
N THR A 207 -1.04 -10.92 15.69
CA THR A 207 -2.49 -10.75 15.92
C THR A 207 -2.82 -9.40 16.52
N VAL A 208 -2.09 -9.00 17.56
CA VAL A 208 -2.31 -7.71 18.24
C VAL A 208 -2.06 -6.55 17.29
N PHE A 209 -0.89 -6.51 16.67
CA PHE A 209 -0.55 -5.42 15.74
C PHE A 209 -1.38 -5.46 14.47
N GLY A 210 -1.66 -6.65 13.93
CA GLY A 210 -2.55 -6.81 12.77
C GLY A 210 -3.94 -6.25 13.03
N TYR A 211 -4.51 -6.51 14.22
CA TYR A 211 -5.80 -5.93 14.62
C TYR A 211 -5.77 -4.39 14.66
N PHE A 212 -4.76 -3.80 15.29
CA PHE A 212 -4.62 -2.34 15.36
C PHE A 212 -4.43 -1.72 13.98
N LEU A 213 -3.58 -2.30 13.14
CA LEU A 213 -3.29 -1.79 11.79
C LEU A 213 -4.51 -1.91 10.86
N GLN A 214 -5.26 -3.02 10.93
CA GLN A 214 -6.52 -3.17 10.18
C GLN A 214 -7.59 -2.19 10.67
N ARG A 215 -7.60 -1.86 11.96
CA ARG A 215 -8.49 -0.82 12.49
C ARG A 215 -8.13 0.56 11.93
N LEU A 216 -6.83 0.86 11.85
CA LEU A 216 -6.30 2.07 11.25
C LEU A 216 -6.64 2.14 9.76
N GLU A 217 -6.48 1.06 9.02
CA GLU A 217 -6.85 0.94 7.61
C GLU A 217 -8.32 1.30 7.39
N ARG A 218 -9.24 0.67 8.14
CA ARG A 218 -10.67 0.96 8.06
C ARG A 218 -11.01 2.42 8.39
N TYR A 219 -10.27 3.05 9.31
CA TYR A 219 -10.46 4.46 9.64
C TYR A 219 -10.01 5.39 8.49
N LEU A 220 -8.94 5.03 7.79
CA LEU A 220 -8.36 5.80 6.69
C LEU A 220 -8.99 5.50 5.33
N ASP A 221 -9.71 4.38 5.18
CA ASP A 221 -10.35 3.98 3.93
C ASP A 221 -11.70 4.70 3.76
N LEU A 222 -11.71 5.67 2.84
CA LEU A 222 -12.93 6.40 2.48
C LEU A 222 -13.89 5.58 1.61
N ASN A 223 -13.46 4.46 1.02
CA ASN A 223 -14.33 3.61 0.20
C ASN A 223 -15.33 2.82 1.05
N PHE A 224 -15.04 2.62 2.35
CA PHE A 224 -16.00 2.08 3.31
C PHE A 224 -17.04 3.11 3.80
N ARG A 225 -16.82 4.39 3.56
CA ARG A 225 -17.96 5.32 3.65
C ARG A 225 -18.88 4.97 2.48
N LYS A 226 -19.96 4.25 2.80
CA LYS A 226 -21.06 3.99 1.86
C LYS A 226 -21.27 5.27 1.05
N PRO A 227 -21.31 5.22 -0.31
CA PRO A 227 -21.72 6.39 -1.05
C PRO A 227 -23.00 6.85 -0.36
N HIS A 228 -23.07 8.14 0.00
CA HIS A 228 -24.32 8.69 0.51
C HIS A 228 -25.33 8.41 -0.59
N THR A 229 -26.02 7.30 -0.50
CA THR A 229 -27.27 7.12 -1.19
C THR A 229 -28.10 8.28 -0.64
N LEU A 230 -28.38 9.25 -1.52
CA LEU A 230 -29.26 10.33 -1.18
C LEU A 230 -30.48 9.67 -0.55
N ASP A 231 -30.82 10.05 0.67
CA ASP A 231 -32.04 9.53 1.31
C ASP A 231 -33.25 9.92 0.45
N ASP A 232 -34.30 9.12 0.52
CA ASP A 232 -35.48 9.33 -0.30
C ASP A 232 -36.05 10.74 -0.11
N ALA A 233 -35.90 11.35 1.08
CA ALA A 233 -36.30 12.73 1.36
C ALA A 233 -35.46 13.75 0.58
N THR A 234 -34.15 13.52 0.43
CA THR A 234 -33.27 14.39 -0.37
C THR A 234 -33.55 14.22 -1.87
N ILE A 235 -33.80 12.98 -2.33
CA ILE A 235 -34.25 12.73 -3.72
C ILE A 235 -35.58 13.43 -4.01
N ALA A 236 -36.55 13.35 -3.09
CA ALA A 236 -37.84 14.04 -3.22
C ALA A 236 -37.65 15.56 -3.27
N ARG A 237 -36.77 16.13 -2.43
CA ARG A 237 -36.43 17.56 -2.47
C ARG A 237 -35.82 17.99 -3.80
N PHE A 238 -34.86 17.19 -4.34
CA PHE A 238 -34.27 17.49 -5.66
C PHE A 238 -35.31 17.40 -6.78
N LYS A 239 -36.21 16.43 -6.75
CA LYS A 239 -37.32 16.32 -7.72
C LYS A 239 -38.25 17.51 -7.63
N ALA A 240 -38.70 17.90 -6.44
CA ALA A 240 -39.56 19.07 -6.23
C ALA A 240 -38.84 20.36 -6.67
N SER A 241 -37.57 20.52 -6.38
CA SER A 241 -36.77 21.66 -6.84
C SER A 241 -36.61 21.70 -8.36
N ALA A 242 -36.44 20.54 -9.00
CA ALA A 242 -36.37 20.44 -10.47
C ALA A 242 -37.70 20.75 -11.15
N GLU A 243 -38.81 20.33 -10.54
CA GLU A 243 -40.18 20.68 -11.01
C GLU A 243 -40.52 22.14 -10.82
N ALA A 244 -39.98 22.80 -9.78
CA ALA A 244 -40.18 24.23 -9.50
C ALA A 244 -39.27 25.15 -10.35
N LEU A 245 -38.25 24.62 -11.05
CA LEU A 245 -37.46 25.42 -11.98
C LEU A 245 -38.31 25.82 -13.17
N PRO A 246 -38.37 27.15 -13.50
CA PRO A 246 -39.05 27.57 -14.70
C PRO A 246 -38.47 26.85 -15.91
N ASP A 247 -39.35 26.47 -16.83
CA ASP A 247 -39.02 25.67 -18.02
C ASP A 247 -38.17 26.52 -19.01
N ILE A 248 -36.93 26.84 -18.59
CA ILE A 248 -35.97 27.65 -19.34
C ILE A 248 -35.62 26.93 -20.65
N ALA A 249 -35.70 25.61 -20.67
CA ALA A 249 -35.43 24.78 -21.84
C ALA A 249 -36.49 24.98 -22.96
N ARG A 250 -37.73 25.30 -22.63
CA ARG A 250 -38.79 25.53 -23.65
C ARG A 250 -38.71 26.89 -24.37
N LYS A 251 -38.04 27.89 -23.78
CA LYS A 251 -37.87 29.20 -24.44
C LYS A 251 -36.68 29.27 -25.40
N ALA A 252 -35.80 28.30 -25.45
CA ALA A 252 -34.71 28.23 -26.41
C ALA A 252 -35.10 27.62 -27.77
N THR A 253 -36.31 27.16 -27.93
CA THR A 253 -36.87 26.73 -29.22
C THR A 253 -37.24 27.95 -30.05
N GLY A 254 -36.25 28.70 -30.49
CA GLY A 254 -36.35 29.43 -31.77
C GLY A 254 -36.52 28.39 -32.89
N ASN A 255 -37.27 28.71 -33.93
CA ASN A 255 -37.60 27.89 -35.11
C ASN A 255 -36.37 27.27 -35.86
N ASN A 256 -35.32 26.84 -35.21
CA ASN A 256 -34.22 26.14 -35.84
C ASN A 256 -34.55 24.62 -35.85
N THR A 257 -34.99 24.18 -37.01
CA THR A 257 -35.31 22.77 -37.32
C THR A 257 -34.07 21.90 -37.50
N THR A 258 -32.87 22.43 -37.29
CA THR A 258 -31.61 21.68 -37.40
C THR A 258 -31.10 21.26 -36.01
N PRO A 259 -30.83 19.97 -35.77
CA PRO A 259 -30.28 19.52 -34.52
C PRO A 259 -28.90 20.16 -34.24
N ILE A 260 -28.56 20.43 -32.96
CA ILE A 260 -27.27 20.98 -32.58
C ILE A 260 -26.12 19.95 -32.77
N LEU A 261 -26.47 18.68 -32.69
CA LEU A 261 -25.55 17.56 -32.95
C LEU A 261 -26.31 16.47 -33.70
N GLN A 262 -25.75 16.05 -34.81
CA GLN A 262 -26.25 14.92 -35.59
C GLN A 262 -25.12 13.94 -35.83
N LEU A 263 -25.28 12.73 -35.35
CA LEU A 263 -24.37 11.59 -35.57
C LEU A 263 -25.10 10.60 -36.46
N ASN A 264 -24.49 10.24 -37.59
CA ASN A 264 -25.06 9.29 -38.55
C ASN A 264 -24.12 8.12 -38.72
N ASN A 265 -24.57 6.94 -38.45
CA ASN A 265 -23.87 5.66 -38.66
C ASN A 265 -22.42 5.65 -38.10
N ILE A 266 -22.26 6.14 -36.86
CA ILE A 266 -20.93 6.19 -36.19
C ILE A 266 -20.44 4.79 -35.90
N GLN A 267 -19.32 4.41 -36.45
CA GLN A 267 -18.66 3.12 -36.25
C GLN A 267 -17.29 3.31 -35.66
N LYS A 268 -16.91 2.42 -34.70
CA LYS A 268 -15.59 2.40 -34.06
C LYS A 268 -15.08 0.98 -33.91
N SER A 269 -13.85 0.75 -34.31
CA SER A 269 -13.16 -0.53 -34.14
C SER A 269 -11.79 -0.32 -33.52
N TYR A 270 -11.36 -1.26 -32.69
CA TYR A 270 -10.01 -1.35 -32.16
C TYR A 270 -9.37 -2.65 -32.69
N GLY A 271 -8.52 -2.51 -33.68
CA GLY A 271 -8.00 -3.66 -34.44
C GLY A 271 -9.15 -4.42 -35.11
N THR A 272 -9.27 -5.72 -34.87
CA THR A 272 -10.34 -6.57 -35.40
C THR A 272 -11.64 -6.49 -34.62
N HIS A 273 -11.66 -5.84 -33.45
CA HIS A 273 -12.82 -5.79 -32.56
C HIS A 273 -13.68 -4.56 -32.85
N LYS A 274 -14.88 -4.77 -33.36
CA LYS A 274 -15.87 -3.70 -33.59
C LYS A 274 -16.57 -3.38 -32.28
N VAL A 275 -16.52 -2.11 -31.84
CA VAL A 275 -17.10 -1.63 -30.58
C VAL A 275 -18.38 -0.84 -30.80
N LEU A 276 -18.41 0.02 -31.83
CA LEU A 276 -19.63 0.70 -32.26
C LEU A 276 -19.99 0.19 -33.65
N LEU A 277 -21.25 -0.25 -33.82
CA LEU A 277 -21.73 -0.93 -35.02
C LEU A 277 -22.67 -0.05 -35.88
N GLY A 278 -22.63 1.25 -35.67
CA GLY A 278 -23.50 2.20 -36.33
C GLY A 278 -24.46 2.82 -35.33
N ILE A 279 -24.13 4.03 -34.86
CA ILE A 279 -24.95 4.78 -33.89
C ILE A 279 -25.46 6.02 -34.61
N ASP A 280 -26.78 6.19 -34.61
CA ASP A 280 -27.45 7.41 -35.02
C ASP A 280 -27.96 8.14 -33.80
N LEU A 281 -27.64 9.43 -33.66
CA LEU A 281 -28.07 10.27 -32.55
C LEU A 281 -28.28 11.70 -33.04
N ASN A 282 -29.46 12.25 -32.77
CA ASN A 282 -29.76 13.65 -32.96
C ASN A 282 -30.01 14.30 -31.60
N VAL A 283 -29.42 15.45 -31.36
CA VAL A 283 -29.61 16.26 -30.16
C VAL A 283 -30.06 17.65 -30.59
N ASP A 284 -31.25 18.03 -30.16
CA ASP A 284 -31.84 19.35 -30.45
C ASP A 284 -31.41 20.40 -29.42
N TYR A 285 -31.58 21.67 -29.73
CA TYR A 285 -31.30 22.78 -28.82
C TYR A 285 -32.10 22.64 -27.51
N GLY A 286 -31.40 22.72 -26.36
CA GLY A 286 -31.99 22.59 -25.03
C GLY A 286 -32.31 21.14 -24.61
N GLN A 287 -32.00 20.15 -25.42
CA GLN A 287 -32.19 18.74 -25.10
C GLN A 287 -31.01 18.21 -24.28
N VAL A 288 -31.31 17.47 -23.22
CA VAL A 288 -30.30 16.70 -22.45
C VAL A 288 -30.43 15.24 -22.81
N VAL A 289 -29.36 14.67 -23.36
CA VAL A 289 -29.29 13.25 -23.74
C VAL A 289 -28.34 12.51 -22.83
N SER A 290 -28.81 11.40 -22.27
CA SER A 290 -28.00 10.53 -21.41
C SER A 290 -27.81 9.16 -22.08
N ILE A 291 -26.55 8.72 -22.22
CA ILE A 291 -26.21 7.42 -22.79
C ILE A 291 -26.00 6.42 -21.65
N ILE A 292 -26.92 5.46 -21.56
CA ILE A 292 -26.88 4.41 -20.52
C ILE A 292 -26.63 3.04 -21.16
N GLY A 293 -25.79 2.22 -20.53
CA GLY A 293 -25.52 0.87 -20.99
C GLY A 293 -24.57 0.12 -20.04
N PRO A 294 -24.44 -1.20 -20.18
CA PRO A 294 -23.55 -2.01 -19.33
C PRO A 294 -22.08 -1.62 -19.49
N SER A 295 -21.24 -2.00 -18.51
CA SER A 295 -19.80 -1.78 -18.60
C SER A 295 -19.23 -2.51 -19.82
N GLY A 296 -18.35 -1.82 -20.57
CA GLY A 296 -17.77 -2.40 -21.80
C GLY A 296 -18.59 -2.21 -23.10
N SER A 297 -19.77 -1.57 -23.04
CA SER A 297 -20.63 -1.35 -24.22
C SER A 297 -20.18 -0.20 -25.14
N GLY A 298 -18.97 0.35 -24.97
CA GLY A 298 -18.42 1.39 -25.83
C GLY A 298 -18.94 2.81 -25.59
N LYS A 299 -19.56 3.10 -24.43
CA LYS A 299 -20.11 4.45 -24.10
C LYS A 299 -19.08 5.58 -24.13
N THR A 300 -17.80 5.25 -23.94
CA THR A 300 -16.67 6.19 -23.87
C THR A 300 -15.71 6.05 -25.04
N SER A 301 -16.13 5.34 -26.09
CA SER A 301 -15.30 5.07 -27.28
C SER A 301 -15.42 6.19 -28.33
#